data_d72d662cd1eeaa685b64e88e745cb4ac
#
_entry.id   d72d662cd1eeaa685b64e88e745cb4ac
#
_cell.length_a   1.000
_cell.length_b   1.000
_cell.length_c   1.000
_cell.angle_alpha   90.00
_cell.angle_beta   90.00
_cell.angle_gamma   90.00
#
_symmetry.space_group_name_H-M   'P 1'
#
loop_
_entity.id
_entity.type
_entity.pdbx_description
1 polymer ?
#
loop_
_entity_poly.entity_id
_entity_poly.type
_entity_poly.pdbx_seq_one_letter_code
_entity_poly.pdbx_strand_id
1 'polypeptide(L)'
;MPQDWQRALAVVAHPDDLEYGAAAAIAHWTAQGKEISYLLVTRGEAGIDSMEPAEAARVREREQRASAAAVGVPAVEFLDHRDGVIEYGVPLRRDLAAAIRRHRPELVLTISGDETWPGGYWNTPDHKAVARATVDAASDAGNRWIFPEQLADGGLERWDGVRWVAISVVAGATHAQQVTDEDVERAVASLTEHHAYLSALSDEPPEQYARTFLAATMDPLRQRLGHPAVAFRVHPR
;
A
#
# COMPACT_ATOMS: atom_id res chain seq x y z
N MET A 1 2.79 16.01 -5.34
CA MET A 1 2.56 15.47 -3.96
C MET A 1 3.05 16.46 -2.92
N PRO A 2 2.40 16.57 -1.74
CA PRO A 2 2.97 17.26 -0.59
C PRO A 2 4.35 16.70 -0.24
N GLN A 3 5.26 17.55 0.22
CA GLN A 3 6.64 17.16 0.55
C GLN A 3 6.98 17.37 2.04
N ASP A 4 6.08 17.99 2.78
CA ASP A 4 6.24 18.40 4.18
C ASP A 4 5.96 17.28 5.19
N TRP A 5 6.43 16.06 4.90
CA TRP A 5 6.33 14.88 5.77
C TRP A 5 7.67 14.12 5.78
N GLN A 6 7.92 13.39 6.83
CA GLN A 6 9.12 12.56 6.99
C GLN A 6 8.79 11.07 7.12
N ARG A 7 7.70 10.73 7.82
CA ARG A 7 7.28 9.35 8.03
C ARG A 7 5.97 9.07 7.32
N ALA A 8 5.89 7.92 6.65
CA ALA A 8 4.67 7.40 6.06
C ALA A 8 4.36 5.98 6.54
N LEU A 9 3.06 5.68 6.64
CA LEU A 9 2.54 4.33 6.79
C LEU A 9 1.72 3.98 5.56
N ALA A 10 2.16 2.98 4.80
CA ALA A 10 1.42 2.44 3.67
C ALA A 10 0.60 1.24 4.13
N VAL A 11 -0.72 1.34 4.03
CA VAL A 11 -1.68 0.34 4.50
C VAL A 11 -2.42 -0.24 3.30
N VAL A 12 -2.31 -1.55 3.10
CA VAL A 12 -2.95 -2.26 1.98
C VAL A 12 -3.53 -3.59 2.41
N ALA A 13 -4.34 -4.19 1.55
CA ALA A 13 -5.02 -5.45 1.85
C ALA A 13 -4.08 -6.64 1.74
N HIS A 14 -3.32 -6.73 0.64
CA HIS A 14 -2.56 -7.92 0.27
C HIS A 14 -1.10 -7.59 -0.08
N PRO A 15 -0.21 -8.59 -0.03
CA PRO A 15 1.09 -8.52 -0.71
C PRO A 15 0.88 -8.21 -2.20
N ASP A 16 1.73 -7.32 -2.75
CA ASP A 16 1.72 -6.79 -4.12
C ASP A 16 0.92 -5.49 -4.37
N ASP A 17 -0.06 -5.13 -3.58
CA ASP A 17 -0.90 -3.95 -3.78
C ASP A 17 -0.10 -2.65 -4.00
N LEU A 18 0.98 -2.46 -3.23
CA LEU A 18 1.82 -1.27 -3.34
C LEU A 18 2.68 -1.30 -4.60
N GLU A 19 3.10 -2.47 -5.01
CA GLU A 19 3.91 -2.70 -6.19
C GLU A 19 3.13 -2.35 -7.46
N TYR A 20 1.87 -2.71 -7.52
CA TYR A 20 0.98 -2.33 -8.62
C TYR A 20 0.63 -0.84 -8.64
N GLY A 21 0.74 -0.13 -7.53
CA GLY A 21 0.16 1.20 -7.41
C GLY A 21 1.10 2.34 -7.05
N ALA A 22 2.15 2.09 -6.26
CA ALA A 22 2.91 3.17 -5.62
C ALA A 22 4.42 2.95 -5.56
N ALA A 23 4.95 1.76 -5.91
CA ALA A 23 6.34 1.38 -5.67
C ALA A 23 7.37 2.38 -6.21
N ALA A 24 7.18 2.94 -7.41
CA ALA A 24 8.11 3.92 -7.96
C ALA A 24 8.14 5.23 -7.15
N ALA A 25 6.99 5.68 -6.62
CA ALA A 25 6.95 6.84 -5.72
C ALA A 25 7.59 6.52 -4.37
N ILE A 26 7.39 5.31 -3.85
CA ILE A 26 8.01 4.84 -2.61
C ILE A 26 9.54 4.77 -2.78
N ALA A 27 10.05 4.19 -3.88
CA ALA A 27 11.47 4.17 -4.21
C ALA A 27 12.07 5.59 -4.25
N HIS A 28 11.35 6.54 -4.86
CA HIS A 28 11.75 7.94 -4.91
C HIS A 28 11.86 8.55 -3.51
N TRP A 29 10.86 8.36 -2.66
CA TRP A 29 10.83 8.94 -1.32
C TRP A 29 11.88 8.33 -0.39
N THR A 30 12.09 7.00 -0.44
CA THR A 30 13.13 6.34 0.35
C THR A 30 14.53 6.77 -0.07
N ALA A 31 14.78 6.99 -1.39
CA ALA A 31 16.03 7.55 -1.88
C ALA A 31 16.28 8.98 -1.38
N GLN A 32 15.23 9.74 -1.04
CA GLN A 32 15.31 11.06 -0.41
C GLN A 32 15.47 11.01 1.12
N GLY A 33 15.56 9.81 1.71
CA GLY A 33 15.72 9.63 3.15
C GLY A 33 14.40 9.70 3.95
N LYS A 34 13.24 9.60 3.29
CA LYS A 34 11.96 9.48 3.99
C LYS A 34 11.78 8.07 4.54
N GLU A 35 11.18 7.97 5.70
CA GLU A 35 10.91 6.72 6.40
C GLU A 35 9.53 6.20 6.03
N ILE A 36 9.46 5.01 5.44
CA ILE A 36 8.20 4.36 5.05
C ILE A 36 8.11 2.99 5.70
N SER A 37 6.97 2.70 6.29
CA SER A 37 6.62 1.37 6.80
C SER A 37 5.42 0.83 6.05
N TYR A 38 5.40 -0.49 5.82
CA TYR A 38 4.28 -1.21 5.23
C TYR A 38 3.46 -1.92 6.30
N LEU A 39 2.16 -1.84 6.20
CA LEU A 39 1.20 -2.62 6.97
C LEU A 39 0.24 -3.31 6.01
N LEU A 40 0.31 -4.63 5.97
CA LEU A 40 -0.58 -5.46 5.18
C LEU A 40 -1.65 -6.08 6.08
N VAL A 41 -2.90 -5.99 5.68
CA VAL A 41 -4.03 -6.47 6.49
C VAL A 41 -4.10 -7.98 6.49
N THR A 42 -3.69 -8.63 5.40
CA THR A 42 -3.60 -10.10 5.24
C THR A 42 -2.21 -10.52 4.76
N ARG A 43 -1.98 -11.82 4.64
CA ARG A 43 -0.80 -12.40 3.98
C ARG A 43 -1.09 -12.84 2.55
N GLY A 44 -2.28 -12.53 2.01
CA GLY A 44 -2.67 -12.93 0.66
C GLY A 44 -2.80 -14.45 0.51
N GLU A 45 -3.22 -15.14 1.56
CA GLU A 45 -3.22 -16.59 1.65
C GLU A 45 -4.21 -17.30 0.71
N ALA A 46 -5.19 -16.55 0.18
CA ALA A 46 -6.14 -17.07 -0.81
C ALA A 46 -5.76 -16.71 -2.28
N GLY A 47 -4.64 -16.02 -2.50
CA GLY A 47 -4.29 -15.47 -3.81
C GLY A 47 -3.65 -16.44 -4.79
N ILE A 48 -3.26 -17.67 -4.38
CA ILE A 48 -2.63 -18.67 -5.25
C ILE A 48 -3.42 -19.97 -5.17
N ASP A 49 -4.29 -20.21 -6.17
CA ASP A 49 -5.24 -21.34 -6.19
C ASP A 49 -4.55 -22.73 -6.10
N SER A 50 -3.35 -22.86 -6.64
CA SER A 50 -2.58 -24.11 -6.61
C SER A 50 -1.81 -24.38 -5.32
N MET A 51 -1.89 -23.48 -4.32
CA MET A 51 -1.11 -23.55 -3.07
C MET A 51 -2.02 -23.52 -1.86
N GLU A 52 -1.73 -24.40 -0.89
CA GLU A 52 -2.46 -24.39 0.39
C GLU A 52 -2.30 -23.03 1.11
N PRO A 53 -3.37 -22.47 1.72
CA PRO A 53 -3.36 -21.12 2.29
C PRO A 53 -2.21 -20.86 3.28
N ALA A 54 -1.90 -21.81 4.14
CA ALA A 54 -0.80 -21.68 5.11
C ALA A 54 0.58 -21.65 4.44
N GLU A 55 0.74 -22.26 3.28
CA GLU A 55 1.96 -22.17 2.48
C GLU A 55 2.00 -20.86 1.70
N ALA A 56 0.89 -20.49 1.05
CA ALA A 56 0.76 -19.23 0.33
C ALA A 56 1.08 -18.03 1.23
N ALA A 57 0.55 -18.01 2.46
CA ALA A 57 0.88 -16.98 3.44
C ALA A 57 2.38 -16.85 3.69
N ARG A 58 3.08 -17.97 3.90
CA ARG A 58 4.53 -17.95 4.15
C ARG A 58 5.36 -17.53 2.93
N VAL A 59 4.93 -17.96 1.74
CA VAL A 59 5.58 -17.58 0.48
C VAL A 59 5.41 -16.09 0.24
N ARG A 60 4.18 -15.60 0.23
CA ARG A 60 3.85 -14.21 -0.08
C ARG A 60 4.40 -13.22 0.97
N GLU A 61 4.48 -13.62 2.25
CA GLU A 61 5.15 -12.81 3.28
C GLU A 61 6.65 -12.64 2.97
N ARG A 62 7.36 -13.70 2.54
CA ARG A 62 8.77 -13.59 2.16
C ARG A 62 8.96 -12.72 0.91
N GLU A 63 8.12 -12.92 -0.10
CA GLU A 63 8.14 -12.13 -1.33
C GLU A 63 7.89 -10.64 -1.04
N GLN A 64 6.89 -10.33 -0.21
CA GLN A 64 6.61 -8.94 0.17
C GLN A 64 7.76 -8.27 0.92
N ARG A 65 8.45 -8.98 1.78
CA ARG A 65 9.63 -8.44 2.47
C ARG A 65 10.79 -8.17 1.52
N ALA A 66 11.03 -9.05 0.56
CA ALA A 66 12.04 -8.87 -0.49
C ALA A 66 11.66 -7.69 -1.40
N SER A 67 10.41 -7.62 -1.83
CA SER A 67 9.84 -6.54 -2.61
C SER A 67 10.00 -5.18 -1.92
N ALA A 68 9.61 -5.07 -0.66
CA ALA A 68 9.76 -3.84 0.13
C ALA A 68 11.23 -3.40 0.23
N ALA A 69 12.15 -4.35 0.40
CA ALA A 69 13.60 -4.06 0.46
C ALA A 69 14.11 -3.48 -0.87
N ALA A 70 13.62 -3.94 -2.03
CA ALA A 70 14.01 -3.42 -3.35
C ALA A 70 13.70 -1.92 -3.50
N VAL A 71 12.65 -1.42 -2.86
CA VAL A 71 12.29 0.01 -2.84
C VAL A 71 12.76 0.74 -1.56
N GLY A 72 13.59 0.10 -0.72
CA GLY A 72 14.22 0.73 0.44
C GLY A 72 13.32 0.82 1.67
N VAL A 73 12.31 -0.01 1.79
CA VAL A 73 11.42 -0.10 2.95
C VAL A 73 11.84 -1.26 3.86
N PRO A 74 12.37 -0.98 5.07
CA PRO A 74 12.87 -2.02 5.96
C PRO A 74 11.80 -2.64 6.86
N ALA A 75 10.69 -1.93 7.08
CA ALA A 75 9.65 -2.32 8.03
C ALA A 75 8.39 -2.79 7.30
N VAL A 76 8.10 -4.08 7.43
CA VAL A 76 6.87 -4.70 6.88
C VAL A 76 6.16 -5.45 8.00
N GLU A 77 4.96 -5.02 8.34
CA GLU A 77 4.08 -5.64 9.32
C GLU A 77 2.88 -6.27 8.63
N PHE A 78 2.36 -7.34 9.23
CA PHE A 78 1.14 -8.01 8.79
C PHE A 78 0.15 -8.08 9.94
N LEU A 79 -1.12 -7.80 9.66
CA LEU A 79 -2.22 -8.16 10.54
C LEU A 79 -2.67 -9.62 10.24
N ASP A 80 -3.60 -10.11 11.06
CA ASP A 80 -4.08 -11.49 10.97
C ASP A 80 -5.54 -11.56 10.47
N HIS A 81 -5.98 -10.60 9.64
CA HIS A 81 -7.26 -10.69 8.96
C HIS A 81 -7.18 -11.71 7.82
N ARG A 82 -8.32 -12.33 7.51
CA ARG A 82 -8.39 -13.37 6.48
C ARG A 82 -8.52 -12.75 5.09
N ASP A 83 -7.67 -13.21 4.19
CA ASP A 83 -7.68 -12.84 2.79
C ASP A 83 -9.00 -13.22 2.08
N GLY A 84 -9.50 -12.31 1.23
CA GLY A 84 -10.73 -12.47 0.45
C GLY A 84 -12.03 -12.15 1.20
N VAL A 85 -11.97 -11.95 2.53
CA VAL A 85 -13.16 -11.74 3.37
C VAL A 85 -12.97 -10.64 4.43
N ILE A 86 -12.18 -9.62 4.11
CA ILE A 86 -11.98 -8.48 5.02
C ILE A 86 -13.28 -7.69 5.15
N GLU A 87 -13.76 -7.53 6.38
CA GLU A 87 -14.93 -6.71 6.68
C GLU A 87 -14.53 -5.29 7.12
N TYR A 88 -15.09 -4.27 6.45
CA TYR A 88 -15.03 -2.92 7.01
C TYR A 88 -15.82 -2.86 8.31
N GLY A 89 -15.18 -2.42 9.38
CA GLY A 89 -15.84 -2.31 10.68
C GLY A 89 -14.92 -1.85 11.79
N VAL A 90 -15.46 -1.87 13.00
CA VAL A 90 -14.75 -1.43 14.22
C VAL A 90 -13.48 -2.24 14.48
N PRO A 91 -13.45 -3.58 14.32
CA PRO A 91 -12.21 -4.34 14.55
C PRO A 91 -11.06 -3.90 13.65
N LEU A 92 -11.29 -3.80 12.33
CA LEU A 92 -10.27 -3.38 11.37
C LEU A 92 -9.80 -1.94 11.65
N ARG A 93 -10.72 -0.99 11.86
CA ARG A 93 -10.38 0.39 12.22
C ARG A 93 -9.54 0.48 13.48
N ARG A 94 -9.86 -0.34 14.50
CA ARG A 94 -9.11 -0.41 15.75
C ARG A 94 -7.66 -0.85 15.53
N ASP A 95 -7.46 -1.91 14.74
CA ASP A 95 -6.12 -2.43 14.45
C ASP A 95 -5.29 -1.41 13.65
N LEU A 96 -5.92 -0.76 12.65
CA LEU A 96 -5.28 0.29 11.86
C LEU A 96 -4.97 1.55 12.70
N ALA A 97 -5.87 1.96 13.60
CA ALA A 97 -5.62 3.08 14.51
C ALA A 97 -4.44 2.79 15.46
N ALA A 98 -4.32 1.54 15.95
CA ALA A 98 -3.18 1.12 16.76
C ALA A 98 -1.85 1.22 15.96
N ALA A 99 -1.84 0.79 14.71
CA ALA A 99 -0.67 0.90 13.85
C ALA A 99 -0.29 2.37 13.59
N ILE A 100 -1.26 3.23 13.29
CA ILE A 100 -1.02 4.67 13.10
C ILE A 100 -0.46 5.32 14.38
N ARG A 101 -0.97 4.95 15.55
CA ARG A 101 -0.46 5.40 16.85
C ARG A 101 0.98 4.95 17.10
N ARG A 102 1.34 3.72 16.68
CA ARG A 102 2.70 3.16 16.80
C ARG A 102 3.70 3.84 15.88
N HIS A 103 3.36 3.92 14.59
CA HIS A 103 4.25 4.45 13.55
C HIS A 103 4.32 5.98 13.51
N ARG A 104 3.30 6.67 14.01
CA ARG A 104 3.19 8.14 14.08
C ARG A 104 3.49 8.81 12.72
N PRO A 105 2.82 8.39 11.64
CA PRO A 105 3.08 8.91 10.29
C PRO A 105 2.47 10.30 10.09
N GLU A 106 3.11 11.13 9.27
CA GLU A 106 2.53 12.37 8.75
C GLU A 106 1.76 12.13 7.44
N LEU A 107 2.14 11.07 6.69
CA LEU A 107 1.44 10.61 5.49
C LEU A 107 0.92 9.18 5.71
N VAL A 108 -0.36 8.96 5.44
CA VAL A 108 -0.93 7.62 5.30
C VAL A 108 -1.18 7.36 3.82
N LEU A 109 -0.67 6.24 3.31
CA LEU A 109 -0.84 5.81 1.93
C LEU A 109 -1.70 4.55 1.89
N THR A 110 -2.61 4.46 0.93
CA THR A 110 -3.39 3.24 0.67
C THR A 110 -3.71 3.09 -0.82
N ILE A 111 -4.23 1.94 -1.20
CA ILE A 111 -4.72 1.67 -2.56
C ILE A 111 -6.19 2.07 -2.68
N SER A 112 -6.69 2.18 -3.93
CA SER A 112 -8.07 2.60 -4.20
C SER A 112 -9.12 1.65 -3.61
N GLY A 113 -10.09 2.25 -2.92
CA GLY A 113 -11.34 1.62 -2.53
C GLY A 113 -12.53 1.97 -3.45
N ASP A 114 -12.29 2.55 -4.62
CA ASP A 114 -13.34 2.83 -5.60
C ASP A 114 -13.97 1.50 -6.09
N GLU A 115 -15.21 1.53 -6.55
CA GLU A 115 -15.91 0.32 -7.03
C GLU A 115 -15.22 -0.35 -8.22
N THR A 116 -14.55 0.46 -9.03
CA THR A 116 -13.81 -0.02 -10.19
C THR A 116 -12.41 0.57 -10.23
N TRP A 117 -11.48 -0.19 -10.79
CA TRP A 117 -10.17 0.31 -11.19
C TRP A 117 -10.26 1.30 -12.37
N PRO A 118 -9.25 2.12 -12.61
CA PRO A 118 -9.10 2.82 -13.87
C PRO A 118 -9.19 1.82 -15.03
N GLY A 119 -10.05 2.11 -16.02
CA GLY A 119 -10.35 1.15 -17.10
C GLY A 119 -11.64 0.36 -16.89
N GLY A 120 -12.32 0.50 -15.75
CA GLY A 120 -13.66 -0.04 -15.52
C GLY A 120 -13.72 -1.48 -15.00
N TYR A 121 -12.59 -2.09 -14.68
CA TYR A 121 -12.54 -3.40 -14.05
C TYR A 121 -13.04 -3.33 -12.61
N TRP A 122 -13.79 -4.35 -12.16
CA TRP A 122 -14.34 -4.41 -10.81
C TRP A 122 -13.24 -4.53 -9.76
N ASN A 123 -13.30 -3.73 -8.70
CA ASN A 123 -12.37 -3.78 -7.59
C ASN A 123 -12.78 -4.82 -6.53
N THR A 124 -11.84 -5.36 -5.79
CA THR A 124 -12.12 -6.40 -4.78
C THR A 124 -12.81 -5.82 -3.54
N PRO A 125 -13.61 -6.64 -2.81
CA PRO A 125 -14.19 -6.24 -1.53
C PRO A 125 -13.14 -5.80 -0.51
N ASP A 126 -12.02 -6.52 -0.45
CA ASP A 126 -10.94 -6.30 0.51
C ASP A 126 -10.30 -4.92 0.34
N HIS A 127 -9.99 -4.52 -0.89
CA HIS A 127 -9.45 -3.18 -1.16
C HIS A 127 -10.43 -2.09 -0.71
N LYS A 128 -11.73 -2.26 -0.98
CA LYS A 128 -12.76 -1.31 -0.56
C LYS A 128 -12.86 -1.20 0.96
N ALA A 129 -12.81 -2.33 1.65
CA ALA A 129 -12.86 -2.38 3.11
C ALA A 129 -11.62 -1.72 3.73
N VAL A 130 -10.42 -2.07 3.25
CA VAL A 130 -9.15 -1.57 3.79
C VAL A 130 -8.96 -0.09 3.49
N ALA A 131 -9.20 0.37 2.25
CA ALA A 131 -9.06 1.77 1.90
C ALA A 131 -9.95 2.66 2.77
N ARG A 132 -11.22 2.29 2.92
CA ARG A 132 -12.17 3.03 3.75
C ARG A 132 -11.75 3.03 5.21
N ALA A 133 -11.40 1.87 5.75
CA ALA A 133 -10.98 1.74 7.15
C ALA A 133 -9.70 2.53 7.44
N THR A 134 -8.77 2.60 6.49
CA THR A 134 -7.52 3.37 6.61
C THR A 134 -7.78 4.87 6.72
N VAL A 135 -8.67 5.40 5.87
CA VAL A 135 -9.05 6.83 5.93
C VAL A 135 -9.71 7.16 7.26
N ASP A 136 -10.63 6.31 7.74
CA ASP A 136 -11.30 6.50 9.02
C ASP A 136 -10.31 6.37 10.21
N ALA A 137 -9.43 5.36 10.18
CA ALA A 137 -8.44 5.11 11.22
C ALA A 137 -7.44 6.25 11.38
N ALA A 138 -7.12 6.97 10.29
CA ALA A 138 -6.31 8.18 10.37
C ALA A 138 -6.96 9.26 11.27
N SER A 139 -8.29 9.33 11.31
CA SER A 139 -9.04 10.18 12.25
C SER A 139 -9.10 9.58 13.65
N ASP A 140 -9.37 8.29 13.75
CA ASP A 140 -9.52 7.59 15.03
C ASP A 140 -8.23 7.66 15.87
N ALA A 141 -7.06 7.54 15.23
CA ALA A 141 -5.77 7.58 15.92
C ALA A 141 -5.54 8.89 16.70
N GLY A 142 -6.06 10.01 16.20
CA GLY A 142 -5.96 11.32 16.85
C GLY A 142 -6.96 11.54 17.99
N ASN A 143 -7.97 10.68 18.15
CA ASN A 143 -9.02 10.84 19.12
C ASN A 143 -8.77 9.97 20.36
N ARG A 144 -8.67 10.58 21.54
CA ARG A 144 -8.42 9.85 22.79
C ARG A 144 -9.57 8.95 23.27
N TRP A 145 -10.78 9.19 22.77
CA TRP A 145 -11.98 8.48 23.18
C TRP A 145 -12.38 7.36 22.21
N ILE A 146 -11.69 7.28 21.06
CA ILE A 146 -11.83 6.16 20.15
C ILE A 146 -10.72 5.16 20.47
N PHE A 147 -11.10 3.93 20.78
CA PHE A 147 -10.20 2.84 21.22
C PHE A 147 -9.32 3.26 22.41
N PRO A 148 -9.94 3.72 23.54
CA PRO A 148 -9.22 4.23 24.71
C PRO A 148 -8.35 3.16 25.38
N GLU A 149 -8.67 1.87 25.23
CA GLU A 149 -7.89 0.74 25.74
C GLU A 149 -6.47 0.70 25.14
N GLN A 150 -6.28 1.18 23.93
CA GLN A 150 -4.95 1.26 23.32
C GLN A 150 -4.05 2.29 24.02
N LEU A 151 -4.64 3.31 24.62
CA LEU A 151 -3.92 4.38 25.30
C LEU A 151 -3.68 4.05 26.78
N ALA A 152 -4.69 3.48 27.45
CA ALA A 152 -4.62 3.19 28.89
C ALA A 152 -3.79 1.93 29.17
N ASP A 153 -4.11 0.82 28.49
CA ASP A 153 -3.56 -0.50 28.77
C ASP A 153 -2.53 -0.92 27.72
N GLY A 154 -2.66 -0.40 26.48
CA GLY A 154 -1.81 -0.72 25.36
C GLY A 154 -0.50 0.08 25.27
N GLY A 155 -0.29 1.07 26.14
CA GLY A 155 0.94 1.88 26.19
C GLY A 155 1.16 2.77 24.96
N LEU A 156 0.13 2.96 24.10
CA LEU A 156 0.21 3.85 22.96
C LEU A 156 -0.21 5.27 23.34
N GLU A 157 0.23 6.23 22.58
CA GLU A 157 -0.24 7.61 22.65
C GLU A 157 -1.14 7.94 21.46
N ARG A 158 -2.12 8.85 21.66
CA ARG A 158 -2.88 9.37 20.53
C ARG A 158 -1.93 10.02 19.52
N TRP A 159 -2.24 9.86 18.24
CA TRP A 159 -1.49 10.48 17.16
C TRP A 159 -2.41 11.32 16.26
N ASP A 160 -2.31 12.63 16.34
CA ASP A 160 -3.05 13.61 15.53
C ASP A 160 -2.15 14.29 14.48
N GLY A 161 -0.94 13.72 14.24
CA GLY A 161 0.04 14.25 13.31
C GLY A 161 -0.11 13.79 11.85
N VAL A 162 -1.12 12.96 11.52
CA VAL A 162 -1.41 12.64 10.12
C VAL A 162 -1.90 13.91 9.42
N ARG A 163 -1.16 14.38 8.42
CA ARG A 163 -1.50 15.59 7.65
C ARG A 163 -2.10 15.27 6.30
N TRP A 164 -1.73 14.13 5.75
CA TRP A 164 -2.11 13.73 4.40
C TRP A 164 -2.53 12.26 4.36
N VAL A 165 -3.62 12.00 3.63
CA VAL A 165 -3.98 10.65 3.20
C VAL A 165 -3.88 10.61 1.68
N ALA A 166 -3.04 9.74 1.14
CA ALA A 166 -2.86 9.56 -0.29
C ALA A 166 -3.37 8.18 -0.73
N ILE A 167 -4.13 8.15 -1.80
CA ILE A 167 -4.73 6.94 -2.37
C ILE A 167 -4.18 6.76 -3.78
N SER A 168 -3.52 5.63 -4.03
CA SER A 168 -3.00 5.27 -5.35
C SER A 168 -4.02 4.50 -6.20
N VAL A 169 -3.74 4.35 -7.50
CA VAL A 169 -4.58 3.61 -8.46
C VAL A 169 -6.02 4.08 -8.47
N VAL A 170 -6.23 5.39 -8.60
CA VAL A 170 -7.56 6.02 -8.56
C VAL A 170 -7.91 6.72 -9.86
N ALA A 171 -9.18 6.70 -10.22
CA ALA A 171 -9.74 7.67 -11.16
C ALA A 171 -9.81 9.07 -10.48
N GLY A 172 -9.57 10.13 -11.24
CA GLY A 172 -9.66 11.50 -10.70
C GLY A 172 -8.54 11.83 -9.70
N ALA A 173 -7.32 11.40 -9.98
CA ALA A 173 -6.14 11.80 -9.21
C ALA A 173 -6.00 13.32 -9.14
N THR A 174 -5.65 13.85 -7.97
CA THR A 174 -5.47 15.28 -7.71
C THR A 174 -4.01 15.71 -7.73
N HIS A 175 -3.09 14.77 -7.52
CA HIS A 175 -1.65 15.00 -7.43
C HIS A 175 -0.88 13.94 -8.20
N ALA A 176 0.35 14.29 -8.61
CA ALA A 176 1.32 13.34 -9.14
C ALA A 176 2.65 13.49 -8.38
N GLN A 177 3.32 12.38 -8.15
CA GLN A 177 4.71 12.33 -7.73
C GLN A 177 5.57 12.08 -8.96
N GLN A 178 6.40 13.03 -9.33
CA GLN A 178 7.45 12.80 -10.32
C GLN A 178 8.46 11.79 -9.77
N VAL A 179 8.87 10.87 -10.60
CA VAL A 179 9.88 9.85 -10.29
C VAL A 179 10.96 9.84 -11.37
N THR A 180 12.05 9.14 -11.14
CA THR A 180 13.13 8.94 -12.12
C THR A 180 12.97 7.59 -12.81
N ASP A 181 13.71 7.37 -13.91
CA ASP A 181 13.76 6.05 -14.53
C ASP A 181 14.38 5.00 -13.59
N GLU A 182 15.33 5.39 -12.73
CA GLU A 182 15.88 4.51 -11.69
C GLU A 182 14.83 4.10 -10.65
N ASP A 183 13.95 5.02 -10.23
CA ASP A 183 12.83 4.69 -9.35
C ASP A 183 11.86 3.69 -10.00
N VAL A 184 11.64 3.81 -11.32
CA VAL A 184 10.83 2.86 -12.10
C VAL A 184 11.50 1.48 -12.15
N GLU A 185 12.81 1.40 -12.39
CA GLU A 185 13.54 0.12 -12.38
C GLU A 185 13.49 -0.54 -10.98
N ARG A 186 13.57 0.23 -9.91
CA ARG A 186 13.39 -0.30 -8.54
C ARG A 186 11.97 -0.81 -8.30
N ALA A 187 10.96 -0.15 -8.87
CA ALA A 187 9.58 -0.63 -8.80
C ALA A 187 9.39 -1.93 -9.60
N VAL A 188 10.03 -2.06 -10.78
CA VAL A 188 10.06 -3.31 -11.55
C VAL A 188 10.70 -4.43 -10.73
N ALA A 189 11.87 -4.18 -10.13
CA ALA A 189 12.54 -5.16 -9.27
C ALA A 189 11.66 -5.56 -8.07
N SER A 190 10.98 -4.59 -7.45
CA SER A 190 10.05 -4.82 -6.33
C SER A 190 8.90 -5.73 -6.73
N LEU A 191 8.18 -5.43 -7.82
CA LEU A 191 7.08 -6.28 -8.28
C LEU A 191 7.58 -7.68 -8.70
N THR A 192 8.77 -7.76 -9.29
CA THR A 192 9.39 -9.03 -9.70
C THR A 192 9.61 -9.99 -8.52
N GLU A 193 9.85 -9.49 -7.31
CA GLU A 193 10.04 -10.35 -6.12
C GLU A 193 8.80 -11.20 -5.75
N HIS A 194 7.63 -10.88 -6.27
CA HIS A 194 6.41 -11.69 -6.13
C HIS A 194 6.38 -12.88 -7.10
N HIS A 195 7.47 -13.65 -7.14
CA HIS A 195 7.69 -14.72 -8.14
C HIS A 195 6.59 -15.77 -8.16
N ALA A 196 6.22 -16.33 -6.99
CA ALA A 196 5.22 -17.39 -6.93
C ALA A 196 3.84 -16.86 -7.35
N TYR A 197 3.50 -15.66 -6.88
CA TYR A 197 2.24 -15.02 -7.22
C TYR A 197 2.15 -14.69 -8.71
N LEU A 198 3.16 -14.03 -9.28
CA LEU A 198 3.17 -13.65 -10.69
C LEU A 198 3.17 -14.87 -11.62
N SER A 199 3.89 -15.95 -11.24
CA SER A 199 3.88 -17.21 -12.00
C SER A 199 2.52 -17.93 -11.92
N ALA A 200 1.69 -17.68 -10.90
CA ALA A 200 0.33 -18.19 -10.84
C ALA A 200 -0.66 -17.35 -11.69
N LEU A 201 -0.33 -16.07 -11.95
CA LEU A 201 -1.16 -15.16 -12.75
C LEU A 201 -0.89 -15.24 -14.25
N SER A 202 0.34 -15.52 -14.66
CA SER A 202 0.76 -15.39 -16.05
C SER A 202 1.87 -16.38 -16.40
N ASP A 203 1.89 -16.83 -17.66
CA ASP A 203 2.97 -17.63 -18.23
C ASP A 203 4.20 -16.76 -18.59
N GLU A 204 4.09 -15.43 -18.51
CA GLU A 204 5.24 -14.55 -18.76
C GLU A 204 6.24 -14.62 -17.60
N PRO A 205 7.56 -14.49 -17.89
CA PRO A 205 8.55 -14.35 -16.84
C PRO A 205 8.20 -13.16 -15.92
N PRO A 206 8.30 -13.30 -14.57
CA PRO A 206 7.89 -12.28 -13.60
C PRO A 206 8.45 -10.88 -13.90
N GLU A 207 9.72 -10.75 -14.27
CA GLU A 207 10.31 -9.44 -14.63
C GLU A 207 9.67 -8.84 -15.88
N GLN A 208 9.39 -9.65 -16.90
CA GLN A 208 8.75 -9.15 -18.12
C GLN A 208 7.31 -8.70 -17.83
N TYR A 209 6.56 -9.48 -17.06
CA TYR A 209 5.23 -9.10 -16.59
C TYR A 209 5.25 -7.77 -15.85
N ALA A 210 6.13 -7.64 -14.83
CA ALA A 210 6.27 -6.44 -14.02
C ALA A 210 6.59 -5.21 -14.87
N ARG A 211 7.53 -5.33 -15.79
CA ARG A 211 7.95 -4.26 -16.71
C ARG A 211 6.82 -3.83 -17.64
N THR A 212 6.12 -4.79 -18.24
CA THR A 212 4.98 -4.53 -19.12
C THR A 212 3.84 -3.85 -18.40
N PHE A 213 3.49 -4.34 -17.21
CA PHE A 213 2.42 -3.78 -16.40
C PHE A 213 2.73 -2.34 -15.97
N LEU A 214 3.91 -2.10 -15.38
CA LEU A 214 4.29 -0.77 -14.90
C LEU A 214 4.43 0.24 -16.05
N ALA A 215 4.95 -0.17 -17.18
CA ALA A 215 4.96 0.68 -18.39
C ALA A 215 3.52 1.07 -18.79
N ALA A 216 2.61 0.11 -18.90
CA ALA A 216 1.23 0.37 -19.30
C ALA A 216 0.49 1.32 -18.34
N THR A 217 0.77 1.25 -17.04
CA THR A 217 0.16 2.11 -16.03
C THR A 217 0.78 3.51 -15.95
N MET A 218 2.07 3.65 -16.22
CA MET A 218 2.80 4.92 -16.09
C MET A 218 2.90 5.72 -17.39
N ASP A 219 2.90 5.07 -18.54
CA ASP A 219 3.09 5.72 -19.85
C ASP A 219 2.04 6.80 -20.18
N PRO A 220 0.75 6.67 -19.85
CA PRO A 220 -0.21 7.75 -20.09
C PRO A 220 0.14 9.04 -19.34
N LEU A 221 0.66 8.92 -18.11
CA LEU A 221 1.13 10.06 -17.33
C LEU A 221 2.46 10.60 -17.88
N ARG A 222 3.40 9.73 -18.24
CA ARG A 222 4.68 10.10 -18.87
C ARG A 222 4.44 10.90 -20.14
N GLN A 223 3.54 10.45 -21.01
CA GLN A 223 3.21 11.17 -22.26
C GLN A 223 2.62 12.55 -21.98
N ARG A 224 1.75 12.67 -20.95
CA ARG A 224 1.09 13.93 -20.59
C ARG A 224 2.02 14.92 -19.90
N LEU A 225 2.93 14.45 -19.04
CA LEU A 225 3.77 15.28 -18.18
C LEU A 225 5.20 15.45 -18.73
N GLY A 226 5.64 14.64 -19.68
CA GLY A 226 7.00 14.63 -20.21
C GLY A 226 8.02 13.88 -19.32
N HIS A 227 7.59 13.27 -18.24
CA HIS A 227 8.43 12.49 -17.31
C HIS A 227 7.60 11.40 -16.62
N PRO A 228 8.21 10.32 -16.09
CA PRO A 228 7.48 9.31 -15.34
C PRO A 228 6.92 9.89 -14.04
N ALA A 229 5.73 9.46 -13.66
CA ALA A 229 5.06 9.90 -12.45
C ALA A 229 4.05 8.86 -11.95
N VAL A 230 3.79 8.89 -10.64
CA VAL A 230 2.73 8.12 -9.98
C VAL A 230 1.63 9.07 -9.54
N ALA A 231 0.39 8.72 -9.85
CA ALA A 231 -0.79 9.54 -9.56
C ALA A 231 -1.44 9.15 -8.23
N PHE A 232 -1.93 10.16 -7.51
CA PHE A 232 -2.61 9.99 -6.22
C PHE A 232 -3.83 10.91 -6.11
N ARG A 233 -4.86 10.43 -5.42
CA ARG A 233 -5.88 11.28 -4.82
C ARG A 233 -5.41 11.60 -3.40
N VAL A 234 -5.20 12.89 -3.10
CA VAL A 234 -4.67 13.33 -1.81
C VAL A 234 -5.72 14.13 -1.07
N HIS A 235 -5.93 13.75 0.18
CA HIS A 235 -6.81 14.44 1.12
C HIS A 235 -5.98 15.07 2.23
N PRO A 236 -6.09 16.40 2.48
CA PRO A 236 -5.56 17.01 3.68
C PRO A 236 -6.38 16.56 4.89
N ARG A 237 -5.73 16.52 6.05
CA ARG A 237 -6.35 16.18 7.30
C ARG A 237 -6.01 17.19 8.40
#